data_52b34811ae3408cfae7072f634cb354d
#
_entry.id   52b34811ae3408cfae7072f634cb354d
#
_cell.length_a   1.000
_cell.length_b   1.000
_cell.length_c   1.000
_cell.angle_alpha   90.00
_cell.angle_beta   90.00
_cell.angle_gamma   90.00
#
_symmetry.space_group_name_H-M   'P 1'
#
loop_
_entity.id
_entity.type
_entity.pdbx_description
1 polymer ?
#
loop_
_entity_poly.entity_id
_entity_poly.type
_entity_poly.pdbx_seq_one_letter_code
_entity_poly.pdbx_strand_id
1 'polypeptide(L)'
;MEHSGQGSFGYPSPNPSRPSNETGRSPEETARGRSQTPATSEISRGKTPASVTTSDSASTLRPTLSTRSVAPTASEMTAEEHLAKGVECHENGSLNESTYHLRHAARMNHPTAMLLYALACRHGWGMRPNQREGVEWLRKAAEYASIEIADDEDQAKEGKRVDIVENKTRKAQFALSIYELGVSHMNGWGIEQDKTLAVRCFEIAGNWGDVDALAETGFCYAQGLGCKKDLKKSAKYYRMAEAKGMSMVGNSWIHKAKYRDDDKKDEQKDRDKKKARSKSRSRSMFGKKAAS
;
A
#
# COMPACT_ATOMS: atom_id res chain seq x y z
N MET A 1 5.16 -36.68 -15.59
CA MET A 1 3.92 -35.87 -15.73
C MET A 1 3.67 -35.23 -14.38
N GLU A 2 4.28 -34.08 -14.15
CA GLU A 2 4.18 -33.32 -12.89
C GLU A 2 3.43 -32.04 -13.20
N HIS A 3 2.24 -31.92 -12.61
CA HIS A 3 1.43 -30.70 -12.67
C HIS A 3 1.90 -29.73 -11.60
N SER A 4 2.60 -28.68 -12.04
CA SER A 4 2.88 -27.52 -11.21
C SER A 4 1.60 -26.68 -11.09
N GLY A 5 0.92 -26.79 -9.94
CA GLY A 5 -0.19 -25.93 -9.58
C GLY A 5 0.34 -24.54 -9.19
N GLN A 6 0.15 -23.55 -10.05
CA GLN A 6 0.30 -22.15 -9.67
C GLN A 6 -0.95 -21.75 -8.87
N GLY A 7 -0.78 -21.60 -7.57
CA GLY A 7 -1.79 -21.05 -6.67
C GLY A 7 -1.99 -19.56 -6.97
N SER A 8 -3.07 -19.27 -7.66
CA SER A 8 -3.59 -17.91 -7.81
C SER A 8 -4.17 -17.47 -6.47
N PHE A 9 -3.57 -16.48 -5.83
CA PHE A 9 -4.13 -15.80 -4.66
C PHE A 9 -5.35 -14.99 -5.11
N GLY A 10 -6.51 -15.63 -5.12
CA GLY A 10 -7.80 -14.98 -5.32
C GLY A 10 -8.24 -14.30 -4.03
N TYR A 11 -8.03 -12.99 -3.91
CA TYR A 11 -8.67 -12.21 -2.86
C TYR A 11 -10.17 -12.13 -3.14
N PRO A 12 -11.05 -12.45 -2.17
CA PRO A 12 -12.46 -12.14 -2.31
C PRO A 12 -12.62 -10.62 -2.25
N SER A 13 -12.96 -10.01 -3.37
CA SER A 13 -13.40 -8.62 -3.41
C SER A 13 -14.67 -8.47 -2.56
N PRO A 14 -14.69 -7.59 -1.57
CA PRO A 14 -15.94 -7.20 -0.95
C PRO A 14 -16.70 -6.35 -1.97
N ASN A 15 -17.69 -6.95 -2.61
CA ASN A 15 -18.64 -6.27 -3.47
C ASN A 15 -19.54 -5.41 -2.57
N PRO A 16 -19.46 -4.07 -2.59
CA PRO A 16 -20.46 -3.26 -1.91
C PRO A 16 -21.72 -3.30 -2.76
N SER A 17 -22.73 -3.97 -2.24
CA SER A 17 -24.10 -4.01 -2.77
C SER A 17 -24.56 -2.59 -3.06
N ARG A 18 -24.82 -2.33 -4.34
CA ARG A 18 -25.37 -1.09 -4.87
C ARG A 18 -26.79 -0.95 -4.35
N PRO A 19 -27.18 0.13 -3.65
CA PRO A 19 -28.59 0.36 -3.35
C PRO A 19 -29.32 0.75 -4.63
N SER A 20 -30.37 0.01 -4.92
CA SER A 20 -31.32 0.28 -5.97
C SER A 20 -32.03 1.60 -5.72
N ASN A 21 -31.98 2.47 -6.71
CA ASN A 21 -32.73 3.73 -6.75
C ASN A 21 -34.19 3.39 -7.04
N GLU A 22 -35.08 3.54 -6.07
CA GLU A 22 -36.50 3.70 -6.34
C GLU A 22 -36.95 5.12 -6.03
N THR A 23 -37.51 5.69 -7.06
CA THR A 23 -38.09 7.01 -7.15
C THR A 23 -39.39 7.14 -6.36
N GLY A 24 -39.57 8.28 -5.69
CA GLY A 24 -40.91 8.78 -5.59
C GLY A 24 -41.32 9.52 -4.34
N ARG A 25 -41.50 10.83 -4.48
CA ARG A 25 -42.42 11.73 -3.80
C ARG A 25 -42.08 12.38 -2.46
N SER A 26 -41.76 13.67 -2.55
CA SER A 26 -42.19 14.70 -1.58
C SER A 26 -43.68 15.06 -1.82
N PRO A 27 -44.34 15.95 -1.07
CA PRO A 27 -43.94 16.75 0.10
C PRO A 27 -45.03 16.81 1.23
N GLU A 28 -44.77 17.46 2.31
CA GLU A 28 -45.56 18.49 3.05
C GLU A 28 -45.28 18.49 4.54
N GLU A 29 -44.78 19.62 4.95
CA GLU A 29 -45.13 20.50 6.08
C GLU A 29 -45.88 19.92 7.27
N THR A 30 -45.36 20.11 8.49
CA THR A 30 -45.95 21.01 9.51
C THR A 30 -45.07 21.09 10.77
N ALA A 31 -44.64 22.27 11.05
CA ALA A 31 -44.71 23.13 12.22
C ALA A 31 -44.57 22.59 13.66
N ARG A 32 -43.60 23.21 14.36
CA ARG A 32 -43.64 23.73 15.72
C ARG A 32 -43.63 22.76 16.90
N GLY A 33 -42.57 22.91 17.73
CA GLY A 33 -42.57 22.44 19.13
C GLY A 33 -41.28 22.85 19.86
N ARG A 34 -41.29 24.06 20.40
CA ARG A 34 -40.30 24.65 21.31
C ARG A 34 -40.57 24.18 22.72
N SER A 35 -39.59 23.63 23.47
CA SER A 35 -39.45 23.83 24.93
C SER A 35 -38.11 23.23 25.37
N GLN A 36 -37.18 24.03 25.82
CA GLN A 36 -36.90 24.37 27.23
C GLN A 36 -36.02 23.32 27.92
N THR A 37 -34.81 23.78 28.16
CA THR A 37 -33.87 23.26 29.18
C THR A 37 -34.47 23.51 30.58
N PRO A 38 -34.04 22.72 31.58
CA PRO A 38 -33.54 23.39 32.74
C PRO A 38 -32.16 22.92 33.21
N ALA A 39 -31.58 23.86 33.90
CA ALA A 39 -30.25 23.97 34.44
C ALA A 39 -29.99 23.11 35.69
N THR A 40 -28.67 22.96 35.93
CA THR A 40 -27.97 22.95 37.23
C THR A 40 -28.30 21.89 38.27
N SER A 41 -27.25 21.14 38.66
CA SER A 41 -26.88 20.98 40.04
C SER A 41 -25.37 20.69 40.17
N GLU A 42 -24.64 21.65 40.75
CA GLU A 42 -23.33 21.49 41.39
C GLU A 42 -23.47 20.55 42.59
N ILE A 43 -22.40 19.88 42.94
CA ILE A 43 -21.97 19.37 44.27
C ILE A 43 -20.77 18.44 43.97
N SER A 44 -19.60 18.47 44.49
CA SER A 44 -18.96 19.02 45.66
C SER A 44 -17.54 18.46 45.68
N ARG A 45 -16.61 19.30 46.02
CA ARG A 45 -15.19 19.00 46.26
C ARG A 45 -15.04 17.98 47.40
N GLY A 46 -14.28 16.91 47.19
CA GLY A 46 -13.76 16.00 48.21
C GLY A 46 -12.25 16.04 48.27
N LYS A 47 -11.74 16.43 49.41
CA LYS A 47 -10.38 16.74 49.82
C LYS A 47 -9.43 15.53 49.72
N THR A 48 -8.22 15.76 49.31
CA THR A 48 -7.00 14.95 49.59
C THR A 48 -6.65 14.97 51.08
N PRO A 49 -6.15 13.87 51.64
CA PRO A 49 -5.32 13.96 52.82
C PRO A 49 -3.85 13.74 52.54
N ALA A 50 -3.08 14.44 53.35
CA ALA A 50 -1.69 14.68 53.29
C ALA A 50 -0.81 13.48 53.68
N SER A 51 0.46 13.65 53.28
CA SER A 51 1.67 12.97 53.64
C SER A 51 1.77 12.54 55.13
N VAL A 52 2.32 11.32 55.29
CA VAL A 52 3.05 10.97 56.53
C VAL A 52 4.40 10.41 56.15
N THR A 53 5.43 11.13 56.48
CA THR A 53 6.84 10.74 56.52
C THR A 53 7.05 9.87 57.77
N THR A 54 7.74 8.74 57.62
CA THR A 54 8.55 8.18 58.68
C THR A 54 9.76 7.49 58.09
N SER A 55 10.88 7.91 58.60
CA SER A 55 12.25 7.51 58.31
C SER A 55 12.64 6.16 58.96
N ASP A 56 13.77 5.65 58.46
CA ASP A 56 14.77 4.77 59.05
C ASP A 56 14.53 3.25 59.06
N SER A 57 15.33 2.51 58.32
CA SER A 57 16.53 1.80 58.86
C SER A 57 17.19 1.00 57.75
N ALA A 58 18.48 1.21 57.64
CA ALA A 58 19.41 0.47 56.82
C ALA A 58 19.48 -1.01 57.17
N SER A 59 19.47 -1.84 56.14
CA SER A 59 20.01 -3.21 56.19
C SER A 59 20.60 -3.55 54.84
N THR A 60 21.92 -3.48 54.81
CA THR A 60 22.81 -3.95 53.78
C THR A 60 22.67 -5.46 53.60
N LEU A 61 22.04 -5.90 52.53
CA LEU A 61 22.22 -7.25 52.00
C LEU A 61 22.58 -7.18 50.51
N ARG A 62 23.86 -7.38 50.23
CA ARG A 62 24.40 -7.66 48.91
C ARG A 62 23.67 -8.87 48.33
N PRO A 63 23.02 -8.79 47.18
CA PRO A 63 22.71 -10.00 46.43
C PRO A 63 23.99 -10.41 45.69
N THR A 64 24.48 -11.59 46.04
CA THR A 64 25.44 -12.35 45.24
C THR A 64 25.01 -12.43 43.82
N LEU A 65 25.89 -12.02 42.90
CA LEU A 65 25.79 -12.28 41.46
C LEU A 65 25.69 -13.79 41.24
N SER A 66 24.45 -14.29 41.17
CA SER A 66 24.20 -15.57 40.58
C SER A 66 24.52 -15.43 39.09
N THR A 67 25.63 -15.99 38.67
CA THR A 67 25.95 -16.23 37.28
C THR A 67 24.85 -17.15 36.70
N ARG A 68 23.79 -16.50 36.24
CA ARG A 68 22.77 -17.17 35.43
C ARG A 68 23.48 -17.65 34.16
N SER A 69 23.78 -18.95 34.11
CA SER A 69 24.23 -19.57 32.89
C SER A 69 23.22 -19.21 31.81
N VAL A 70 23.70 -18.40 30.85
CA VAL A 70 22.94 -18.11 29.63
C VAL A 70 22.77 -19.45 28.94
N ALA A 71 21.57 -20.02 29.02
CA ALA A 71 21.18 -21.10 28.15
C ALA A 71 21.40 -20.61 26.71
N PRO A 72 21.84 -21.48 25.77
CA PRO A 72 22.00 -21.07 24.38
C PRO A 72 20.67 -20.48 23.94
N THR A 73 20.73 -19.20 23.56
CA THR A 73 19.60 -18.47 23.02
C THR A 73 19.05 -19.30 21.86
N ALA A 74 17.78 -19.71 21.98
CA ALA A 74 17.03 -20.23 20.83
C ALA A 74 17.29 -19.23 19.69
N SER A 75 17.77 -19.73 18.56
CA SER A 75 18.05 -18.94 17.38
C SER A 75 16.82 -18.05 17.13
N GLU A 76 17.02 -16.72 17.25
CA GLU A 76 15.95 -15.80 16.94
C GLU A 76 15.60 -16.00 15.46
N MET A 77 14.32 -16.21 15.17
CA MET A 77 13.83 -16.40 13.80
C MET A 77 14.22 -15.19 12.95
N THR A 78 14.65 -15.44 11.72
CA THR A 78 14.95 -14.42 10.74
C THR A 78 13.67 -13.73 10.23
N ALA A 79 13.82 -12.61 9.51
CA ALA A 79 12.69 -11.90 8.92
C ALA A 79 11.93 -12.79 7.92
N GLU A 80 12.66 -13.58 7.13
CA GLU A 80 12.10 -14.52 6.16
C GLU A 80 11.35 -15.67 6.82
N GLU A 81 11.88 -16.21 7.90
CA GLU A 81 11.21 -17.27 8.68
C GLU A 81 9.92 -16.77 9.32
N HIS A 82 9.95 -15.55 9.86
CA HIS A 82 8.76 -14.87 10.36
C HIS A 82 7.74 -14.61 9.25
N LEU A 83 8.18 -14.15 8.07
CA LEU A 83 7.28 -13.97 6.93
C LEU A 83 6.64 -15.28 6.52
N ALA A 84 7.43 -16.33 6.31
CA ALA A 84 6.94 -17.64 5.89
C ALA A 84 5.92 -18.20 6.90
N LYS A 85 6.22 -18.09 8.20
CA LYS A 85 5.30 -18.52 9.26
C LYS A 85 4.04 -17.68 9.32
N GLY A 86 4.16 -16.38 9.10
CA GLY A 86 3.02 -15.46 9.02
C GLY A 86 2.07 -15.81 7.88
N VAL A 87 2.60 -16.14 6.70
CA VAL A 87 1.81 -16.57 5.53
C VAL A 87 1.15 -17.93 5.81
N GLU A 88 1.90 -18.91 6.30
CA GLU A 88 1.37 -20.23 6.68
C GLU A 88 0.20 -20.12 7.67
N CYS A 89 0.36 -19.32 8.72
CA CYS A 89 -0.70 -19.09 9.70
C CYS A 89 -1.92 -18.40 9.07
N HIS A 90 -1.72 -17.50 8.11
CA HIS A 90 -2.81 -16.86 7.40
C HIS A 90 -3.63 -17.84 6.57
N GLU A 91 -2.95 -18.72 5.83
CA GLU A 91 -3.57 -19.78 5.02
C GLU A 91 -4.35 -20.78 5.86
N ASN A 92 -3.84 -21.09 7.06
CA ASN A 92 -4.49 -21.97 8.04
C ASN A 92 -5.62 -21.29 8.83
N GLY A 93 -5.88 -19.99 8.61
CA GLY A 93 -6.91 -19.22 9.31
C GLY A 93 -6.53 -18.76 10.72
N SER A 94 -5.29 -19.00 11.18
CA SER A 94 -4.76 -18.54 12.46
C SER A 94 -4.34 -17.07 12.39
N LEU A 95 -5.30 -16.17 12.15
CA LEU A 95 -5.02 -14.77 11.82
C LEU A 95 -4.26 -14.00 12.92
N ASN A 96 -4.47 -14.31 14.20
CA ASN A 96 -3.75 -13.69 15.31
C ASN A 96 -2.25 -14.00 15.27
N GLU A 97 -1.91 -15.29 15.05
CA GLU A 97 -0.52 -15.74 14.93
C GLU A 97 0.13 -15.21 13.66
N SER A 98 -0.62 -15.24 12.55
CA SER A 98 -0.18 -14.62 11.30
C SER A 98 0.23 -13.17 11.50
N THR A 99 -0.64 -12.36 12.08
CA THR A 99 -0.37 -10.93 12.32
C THR A 99 0.80 -10.72 13.28
N TYR A 100 0.96 -11.59 14.28
CA TYR A 100 2.12 -11.55 15.18
C TYR A 100 3.43 -11.73 14.39
N HIS A 101 3.52 -12.78 13.57
CA HIS A 101 4.72 -13.07 12.78
C HIS A 101 4.97 -12.00 11.70
N LEU A 102 3.95 -11.57 10.97
CA LEU A 102 4.07 -10.50 9.98
C LEU A 102 4.57 -9.19 10.60
N ARG A 103 4.10 -8.85 11.80
CA ARG A 103 4.56 -7.67 12.53
C ARG A 103 6.04 -7.76 12.91
N HIS A 104 6.51 -8.94 13.32
CA HIS A 104 7.94 -9.15 13.64
C HIS A 104 8.79 -8.99 12.39
N ALA A 105 8.46 -9.66 11.28
CA ALA A 105 9.17 -9.52 10.02
C ALA A 105 9.15 -8.07 9.49
N ALA A 106 8.02 -7.36 9.62
CA ALA A 106 7.92 -5.95 9.22
C ALA A 106 8.85 -5.05 10.05
N ARG A 107 9.00 -5.30 11.35
CA ARG A 107 9.94 -4.58 12.22
C ARG A 107 11.41 -4.88 11.90
N MET A 108 11.68 -6.02 11.32
CA MET A 108 13.00 -6.40 10.79
C MET A 108 13.24 -5.86 9.37
N ASN A 109 12.41 -4.91 8.93
CA ASN A 109 12.49 -4.22 7.64
C ASN A 109 12.29 -5.08 6.40
N HIS A 110 11.52 -6.17 6.50
CA HIS A 110 11.18 -6.98 5.35
C HIS A 110 10.01 -6.34 4.55
N PRO A 111 10.20 -5.89 3.28
CA PRO A 111 9.20 -5.09 2.55
C PRO A 111 7.87 -5.83 2.34
N THR A 112 7.92 -7.12 1.99
CA THR A 112 6.70 -7.95 1.82
C THR A 112 5.92 -8.06 3.13
N ALA A 113 6.62 -8.26 4.24
CA ALA A 113 5.97 -8.34 5.55
C ALA A 113 5.35 -7.01 5.96
N MET A 114 6.01 -5.87 5.65
CA MET A 114 5.44 -4.54 5.86
C MET A 114 4.12 -4.37 5.10
N LEU A 115 4.09 -4.78 3.83
CA LEU A 115 2.89 -4.74 3.00
C LEU A 115 1.76 -5.61 3.58
N LEU A 116 2.05 -6.88 3.88
CA LEU A 116 1.05 -7.81 4.42
C LEU A 116 0.54 -7.38 5.80
N TYR A 117 1.43 -6.89 6.66
CA TYR A 117 1.05 -6.34 7.96
C TYR A 117 0.19 -5.08 7.82
N ALA A 118 0.50 -4.21 6.86
CA ALA A 118 -0.33 -3.05 6.55
C ALA A 118 -1.75 -3.44 6.14
N LEU A 119 -1.90 -4.47 5.32
CA LEU A 119 -3.21 -5.01 4.95
C LEU A 119 -3.93 -5.62 6.16
N ALA A 120 -3.22 -6.35 7.02
CA ALA A 120 -3.77 -6.86 8.27
C ALA A 120 -4.27 -5.74 9.18
N CYS A 121 -3.51 -4.64 9.32
CA CYS A 121 -3.93 -3.45 10.06
C CYS A 121 -5.18 -2.81 9.45
N ARG A 122 -5.26 -2.68 8.14
CA ARG A 122 -6.39 -2.05 7.46
C ARG A 122 -7.68 -2.85 7.59
N HIS A 123 -7.59 -4.16 7.40
CA HIS A 123 -8.76 -5.06 7.39
C HIS A 123 -9.09 -5.64 8.77
N GLY A 124 -8.18 -5.55 9.73
CA GLY A 124 -8.37 -6.13 11.07
C GLY A 124 -8.17 -7.64 11.10
N TRP A 125 -7.27 -8.19 10.27
CA TRP A 125 -6.97 -9.62 10.29
C TRP A 125 -6.21 -9.99 11.57
N GLY A 126 -6.86 -10.73 12.49
CA GLY A 126 -6.28 -11.12 13.76
C GLY A 126 -6.01 -9.97 14.75
N MET A 127 -6.54 -8.77 14.49
CA MET A 127 -6.39 -7.59 15.33
C MET A 127 -7.53 -6.61 15.13
N ARG A 128 -7.64 -5.59 15.98
CA ARG A 128 -8.56 -4.49 15.70
C ARG A 128 -8.09 -3.68 14.49
N PRO A 129 -8.98 -3.32 13.54
CA PRO A 129 -8.61 -2.50 12.40
C PRO A 129 -7.96 -1.19 12.84
N ASN A 130 -6.80 -0.89 12.27
CA ASN A 130 -6.07 0.37 12.44
C ASN A 130 -5.58 0.88 11.10
N GLN A 131 -6.47 1.55 10.37
CA GLN A 131 -6.21 2.03 9.01
C GLN A 131 -5.04 3.04 8.96
N ARG A 132 -4.87 3.85 10.01
CA ARG A 132 -3.78 4.82 10.07
C ARG A 132 -2.42 4.15 10.14
N GLU A 133 -2.27 3.18 11.03
CA GLU A 133 -1.06 2.35 11.12
C GLU A 133 -0.80 1.60 9.81
N GLY A 134 -1.87 1.07 9.16
CA GLY A 134 -1.78 0.44 7.85
C GLY A 134 -1.15 1.36 6.80
N VAL A 135 -1.59 2.61 6.69
CA VAL A 135 -1.01 3.59 5.75
C VAL A 135 0.46 3.89 6.06
N GLU A 136 0.83 3.99 7.33
CA GLU A 136 2.23 4.22 7.72
C GLU A 136 3.13 3.06 7.28
N TRP A 137 2.67 1.83 7.43
CA TRP A 137 3.41 0.64 6.97
C TRP A 137 3.43 0.52 5.44
N LEU A 138 2.37 0.90 4.72
CA LEU A 138 2.38 0.94 3.25
C LEU A 138 3.43 1.93 2.73
N ARG A 139 3.56 3.09 3.35
CA ARG A 139 4.60 4.08 3.00
C ARG A 139 6.00 3.52 3.20
N LYS A 140 6.24 2.88 4.35
CA LYS A 140 7.52 2.23 4.62
C LYS A 140 7.81 1.12 3.61
N ALA A 141 6.83 0.26 3.30
CA ALA A 141 7.00 -0.80 2.31
C ALA A 141 7.41 -0.25 0.94
N ALA A 142 6.75 0.82 0.48
CA ALA A 142 7.08 1.48 -0.78
C ALA A 142 8.48 2.12 -0.73
N GLU A 143 8.85 2.77 0.36
CA GLU A 143 10.16 3.40 0.54
C GLU A 143 11.28 2.35 0.49
N TYR A 144 11.19 1.28 1.29
CA TYR A 144 12.19 0.22 1.31
C TYR A 144 12.31 -0.48 -0.05
N ALA A 145 11.19 -0.84 -0.68
CA ALA A 145 11.22 -1.45 -2.00
C ALA A 145 11.85 -0.51 -3.07
N SER A 146 11.65 0.81 -2.96
CA SER A 146 12.26 1.78 -3.88
C SER A 146 13.77 1.88 -3.70
N ILE A 147 14.28 1.78 -2.46
CA ILE A 147 15.71 1.77 -2.17
C ILE A 147 16.36 0.52 -2.76
N GLU A 148 15.79 -0.66 -2.48
CA GLU A 148 16.29 -1.92 -3.01
C GLU A 148 16.32 -1.96 -4.56
N ILE A 149 15.30 -1.37 -5.21
CA ILE A 149 15.28 -1.25 -6.68
C ILE A 149 16.39 -0.32 -7.17
N ALA A 150 16.64 0.79 -6.47
CA ALA A 150 17.72 1.71 -6.83
C ALA A 150 19.10 1.05 -6.68
N ASP A 151 19.31 0.31 -5.60
CA ASP A 151 20.55 -0.46 -5.37
C ASP A 151 20.77 -1.52 -6.46
N ASP A 152 19.72 -2.24 -6.86
CA ASP A 152 19.78 -3.21 -7.97
C ASP A 152 20.16 -2.52 -9.30
N GLU A 153 19.60 -1.34 -9.58
CA GLU A 153 19.92 -0.58 -10.79
C GLU A 153 21.36 -0.06 -10.78
N ASP A 154 21.88 0.34 -9.62
CA ASP A 154 23.27 0.79 -9.50
C ASP A 154 24.25 -0.39 -9.61
N GLN A 155 23.96 -1.54 -9.01
CA GLN A 155 24.73 -2.77 -9.19
C GLN A 155 24.76 -3.22 -10.66
N ALA A 156 23.60 -3.15 -11.35
CA ALA A 156 23.54 -3.45 -12.79
C ALA A 156 24.38 -2.48 -13.64
N LYS A 157 24.44 -1.19 -13.26
CA LYS A 157 25.30 -0.20 -13.94
C LYS A 157 26.79 -0.47 -13.73
N GLU A 158 27.16 -1.02 -12.57
CA GLU A 158 28.51 -1.45 -12.24
C GLU A 158 28.90 -2.79 -12.89
N GLY A 159 27.97 -3.44 -13.60
CA GLY A 159 28.21 -4.74 -14.26
C GLY A 159 28.14 -5.94 -13.31
N LYS A 160 27.64 -5.76 -12.09
CA LYS A 160 27.37 -6.85 -11.15
C LYS A 160 26.12 -7.61 -11.58
N ARG A 161 26.07 -8.91 -11.26
CA ARG A 161 24.89 -9.72 -11.52
C ARG A 161 23.80 -9.35 -10.49
N VAL A 162 22.66 -8.90 -10.99
CA VAL A 162 21.44 -8.71 -10.22
C VAL A 162 20.53 -9.90 -10.49
N ASP A 163 19.94 -10.46 -9.44
CA ASP A 163 18.95 -11.52 -9.61
C ASP A 163 17.67 -10.95 -10.26
N ILE A 164 17.36 -11.47 -11.44
CA ILE A 164 16.23 -11.00 -12.25
C ILE A 164 14.90 -11.28 -11.56
N VAL A 165 14.81 -12.41 -10.84
CA VAL A 165 13.57 -12.83 -10.16
C VAL A 165 13.34 -11.93 -8.96
N GLU A 166 14.35 -11.71 -8.14
CA GLU A 166 14.27 -10.80 -6.99
C GLU A 166 13.94 -9.37 -7.41
N ASN A 167 14.63 -8.84 -8.42
CA ASN A 167 14.35 -7.49 -8.93
C ASN A 167 12.92 -7.36 -9.45
N LYS A 168 12.40 -8.39 -10.13
CA LYS A 168 10.99 -8.42 -10.57
C LYS A 168 10.04 -8.43 -9.38
N THR A 169 10.36 -9.19 -8.34
CA THR A 169 9.56 -9.28 -7.12
C THR A 169 9.55 -7.94 -6.38
N ARG A 170 10.71 -7.28 -6.20
CA ARG A 170 10.80 -5.95 -5.59
C ARG A 170 9.98 -4.91 -6.34
N LYS A 171 10.03 -4.92 -7.67
CA LYS A 171 9.21 -4.05 -8.54
C LYS A 171 7.72 -4.29 -8.38
N ALA A 172 7.30 -5.55 -8.27
CA ALA A 172 5.91 -5.90 -8.03
C ALA A 172 5.44 -5.45 -6.62
N GLN A 173 6.25 -5.64 -5.60
CA GLN A 173 5.97 -5.19 -4.23
C GLN A 173 5.85 -3.66 -4.13
N PHE A 174 6.75 -2.94 -4.79
CA PHE A 174 6.67 -1.48 -4.89
C PHE A 174 5.36 -1.05 -5.56
N ALA A 175 5.04 -1.63 -6.72
CA ALA A 175 3.83 -1.33 -7.45
C ALA A 175 2.57 -1.58 -6.61
N LEU A 176 2.49 -2.73 -5.94
CA LEU A 176 1.38 -3.08 -5.07
C LEU A 176 1.28 -2.15 -3.85
N SER A 177 2.40 -1.78 -3.23
CA SER A 177 2.40 -0.84 -2.10
C SER A 177 1.86 0.54 -2.51
N ILE A 178 2.23 1.04 -3.69
CA ILE A 178 1.73 2.30 -4.24
C ILE A 178 0.26 2.19 -4.63
N TYR A 179 -0.18 1.05 -5.19
CA TYR A 179 -1.59 0.79 -5.48
C TYR A 179 -2.44 0.87 -4.21
N GLU A 180 -2.03 0.20 -3.14
CA GLU A 180 -2.75 0.18 -1.86
C GLU A 180 -2.78 1.56 -1.16
N LEU A 181 -1.72 2.37 -1.34
CA LEU A 181 -1.74 3.78 -0.95
C LEU A 181 -2.77 4.56 -1.76
N GLY A 182 -2.88 4.32 -3.06
CA GLY A 182 -3.90 4.89 -3.93
C GLY A 182 -5.31 4.54 -3.46
N VAL A 183 -5.56 3.28 -3.10
CA VAL A 183 -6.84 2.80 -2.54
C VAL A 183 -7.15 3.52 -1.21
N SER A 184 -6.15 3.70 -0.35
CA SER A 184 -6.30 4.42 0.92
C SER A 184 -6.67 5.89 0.69
N HIS A 185 -6.02 6.58 -0.25
CA HIS A 185 -6.37 7.95 -0.63
C HIS A 185 -7.74 8.06 -1.32
N MET A 186 -8.11 7.07 -2.14
CA MET A 186 -9.41 7.06 -2.82
C MET A 186 -10.58 7.01 -1.83
N ASN A 187 -10.42 6.22 -0.75
CA ASN A 187 -11.48 5.95 0.22
C ASN A 187 -11.35 6.76 1.51
N GLY A 188 -10.21 7.40 1.77
CA GLY A 188 -9.94 8.09 3.03
C GLY A 188 -9.62 7.12 4.18
N TRP A 189 -9.08 5.92 3.89
CA TRP A 189 -8.76 4.92 4.90
C TRP A 189 -7.44 5.24 5.61
N GLY A 190 -7.56 5.70 6.86
CA GLY A 190 -6.43 6.06 7.70
C GLY A 190 -5.66 7.31 7.29
N ILE A 191 -6.12 8.01 6.25
CA ILE A 191 -5.55 9.23 5.70
C ILE A 191 -6.68 10.09 5.12
N GLU A 192 -6.43 11.38 4.95
CA GLU A 192 -7.37 12.28 4.27
C GLU A 192 -7.64 11.82 2.83
N GLN A 193 -8.90 11.85 2.44
CA GLN A 193 -9.31 11.47 1.08
C GLN A 193 -8.78 12.47 0.06
N ASP A 194 -7.96 12.00 -0.86
CA ASP A 194 -7.49 12.75 -2.01
C ASP A 194 -7.59 11.89 -3.28
N LYS A 195 -8.69 12.04 -3.99
CA LYS A 195 -8.95 11.30 -5.23
C LYS A 195 -7.95 11.63 -6.34
N THR A 196 -7.40 12.84 -6.36
CA THR A 196 -6.42 13.25 -7.37
C THR A 196 -5.09 12.54 -7.13
N LEU A 197 -4.66 12.48 -5.87
CA LEU A 197 -3.46 11.74 -5.49
C LEU A 197 -3.65 10.23 -5.69
N ALA A 198 -4.84 9.69 -5.38
CA ALA A 198 -5.17 8.30 -5.63
C ALA A 198 -4.98 7.90 -7.10
N VAL A 199 -5.49 8.71 -8.05
CA VAL A 199 -5.30 8.45 -9.48
C VAL A 199 -3.82 8.46 -9.86
N ARG A 200 -3.03 9.39 -9.33
CA ARG A 200 -1.58 9.42 -9.56
C ARG A 200 -0.87 8.16 -9.02
N CYS A 201 -1.27 7.70 -7.85
CA CYS A 201 -0.75 6.44 -7.30
C CYS A 201 -1.09 5.26 -8.23
N PHE A 202 -2.32 5.17 -8.72
CA PHE A 202 -2.73 4.12 -9.67
C PHE A 202 -1.96 4.21 -10.99
N GLU A 203 -1.75 5.41 -11.54
CA GLU A 203 -0.91 5.60 -12.73
C GLU A 203 0.53 5.12 -12.52
N ILE A 204 1.12 5.44 -11.38
CA ILE A 204 2.48 5.00 -11.03
C ILE A 204 2.51 3.48 -10.91
N ALA A 205 1.65 2.88 -10.09
CA ALA A 205 1.60 1.44 -9.88
C ALA A 205 1.36 0.67 -11.20
N GLY A 206 0.42 1.15 -12.03
CA GLY A 206 0.15 0.58 -13.35
C GLY A 206 1.36 0.65 -14.30
N ASN A 207 2.11 1.74 -14.29
CA ASN A 207 3.34 1.87 -15.07
C ASN A 207 4.45 0.91 -14.60
N TRP A 208 4.47 0.56 -13.32
CA TRP A 208 5.36 -0.46 -12.74
C TRP A 208 4.84 -1.88 -12.94
N GLY A 209 3.65 -2.03 -13.49
CA GLY A 209 3.15 -3.31 -13.97
C GLY A 209 1.98 -3.90 -13.20
N ASP A 210 1.48 -3.21 -12.20
CA ASP A 210 0.29 -3.63 -11.47
C ASP A 210 -0.95 -3.57 -12.35
N VAL A 211 -1.66 -4.70 -12.45
CA VAL A 211 -2.77 -4.86 -13.39
C VAL A 211 -4.05 -4.23 -12.86
N ASP A 212 -4.27 -4.34 -11.56
CA ASP A 212 -5.44 -3.77 -10.89
C ASP A 212 -5.36 -2.24 -10.91
N ALA A 213 -4.15 -1.69 -10.70
CA ALA A 213 -3.91 -0.25 -10.82
C ALA A 213 -4.19 0.28 -12.24
N LEU A 214 -3.86 -0.49 -13.28
CA LEU A 214 -4.21 -0.12 -14.66
C LEU A 214 -5.72 -0.07 -14.86
N ALA A 215 -6.46 -1.06 -14.34
CA ALA A 215 -7.91 -1.11 -14.44
C ALA A 215 -8.56 0.05 -13.66
N GLU A 216 -8.11 0.30 -12.43
CA GLU A 216 -8.61 1.41 -11.60
C GLU A 216 -8.31 2.77 -12.25
N THR A 217 -7.13 2.95 -12.84
CA THR A 217 -6.80 4.15 -13.62
C THR A 217 -7.75 4.32 -14.79
N GLY A 218 -8.01 3.23 -15.53
CA GLY A 218 -8.98 3.22 -16.63
C GLY A 218 -10.37 3.63 -16.16
N PHE A 219 -10.81 3.11 -15.04
CA PHE A 219 -12.09 3.44 -14.42
C PHE A 219 -12.16 4.90 -13.98
N CYS A 220 -11.13 5.40 -13.30
CA CYS A 220 -11.08 6.80 -12.86
C CYS A 220 -11.19 7.77 -14.04
N TYR A 221 -10.49 7.52 -15.15
CA TYR A 221 -10.60 8.35 -16.36
C TYR A 221 -11.95 8.19 -17.05
N ALA A 222 -12.59 7.02 -17.02
CA ALA A 222 -13.92 6.82 -17.58
C ALA A 222 -14.99 7.61 -16.85
N GLN A 223 -14.90 7.67 -15.53
CA GLN A 223 -15.88 8.33 -14.67
C GLN A 223 -15.55 9.80 -14.39
N GLY A 224 -14.28 10.20 -14.49
CA GLY A 224 -13.80 11.52 -14.06
C GLY A 224 -13.61 11.61 -12.53
N LEU A 225 -13.22 10.49 -11.89
CA LEU A 225 -12.93 10.44 -10.46
C LEU A 225 -11.50 10.91 -10.20
N GLY A 226 -11.34 11.98 -9.43
CA GLY A 226 -10.03 12.55 -9.11
C GLY A 226 -9.26 13.14 -10.31
N CYS A 227 -9.82 13.07 -11.51
CA CYS A 227 -9.25 13.58 -12.75
C CYS A 227 -10.35 14.02 -13.70
N LYS A 228 -9.97 14.76 -14.76
CA LYS A 228 -10.89 15.08 -15.84
C LYS A 228 -11.24 13.82 -16.62
N LYS A 229 -12.54 13.62 -16.90
CA LYS A 229 -13.02 12.51 -17.71
C LYS A 229 -12.33 12.49 -19.08
N ASP A 230 -11.70 11.34 -19.41
CA ASP A 230 -10.99 11.13 -20.67
C ASP A 230 -11.11 9.68 -21.11
N LEU A 231 -12.06 9.42 -22.00
CA LEU A 231 -12.31 8.07 -22.51
C LEU A 231 -11.17 7.50 -23.37
N LYS A 232 -10.31 8.36 -23.95
CA LYS A 232 -9.16 7.88 -24.73
C LYS A 232 -8.09 7.32 -23.81
N LYS A 233 -7.75 8.07 -22.74
CA LYS A 233 -6.84 7.59 -21.70
C LYS A 233 -7.42 6.36 -21.00
N SER A 234 -8.69 6.36 -20.65
CA SER A 234 -9.38 5.20 -20.09
C SER A 234 -9.21 3.96 -20.96
N ALA A 235 -9.50 4.07 -22.26
CA ALA A 235 -9.35 2.97 -23.20
C ALA A 235 -7.91 2.46 -23.30
N LYS A 236 -6.91 3.37 -23.23
CA LYS A 236 -5.48 3.02 -23.21
C LYS A 236 -5.13 2.17 -22.01
N TYR A 237 -5.50 2.62 -20.80
CA TYR A 237 -5.21 1.89 -19.56
C TYR A 237 -5.92 0.53 -19.49
N TYR A 238 -7.18 0.45 -19.92
CA TYR A 238 -7.89 -0.82 -20.00
C TYR A 238 -7.25 -1.79 -20.98
N ARG A 239 -6.79 -1.34 -22.17
CA ARG A 239 -6.05 -2.20 -23.11
C ARG A 239 -4.70 -2.66 -22.54
N MET A 240 -4.03 -1.82 -21.74
CA MET A 240 -2.81 -2.22 -21.03
C MET A 240 -3.09 -3.30 -19.98
N ALA A 241 -4.20 -3.20 -19.26
CA ALA A 241 -4.63 -4.24 -18.31
C ALA A 241 -5.00 -5.54 -19.03
N GLU A 242 -5.74 -5.46 -20.15
CA GLU A 242 -6.10 -6.61 -20.98
C GLU A 242 -4.85 -7.33 -21.55
N ALA A 243 -3.87 -6.58 -22.04
CA ALA A 243 -2.61 -7.13 -22.53
C ALA A 243 -1.80 -7.87 -21.44
N LYS A 244 -2.09 -7.60 -20.18
CA LYS A 244 -1.51 -8.30 -19.01
C LYS A 244 -2.39 -9.44 -18.50
N GLY A 245 -3.48 -9.77 -19.20
CA GLY A 245 -4.33 -10.91 -18.90
C GLY A 245 -5.61 -10.61 -18.12
N MET A 246 -5.91 -9.33 -17.82
CA MET A 246 -7.17 -8.98 -17.17
C MET A 246 -8.33 -9.10 -18.16
N SER A 247 -9.38 -9.82 -17.77
CA SER A 247 -10.59 -9.93 -18.59
C SER A 247 -11.36 -8.60 -18.64
N MET A 248 -11.55 -8.06 -19.85
CA MET A 248 -12.32 -6.83 -20.11
C MET A 248 -13.68 -7.10 -20.70
N VAL A 249 -14.37 -8.17 -20.23
CA VAL A 249 -15.72 -8.52 -20.68
C VAL A 249 -16.66 -7.33 -20.47
N GLY A 250 -17.40 -6.94 -21.51
CA GLY A 250 -18.28 -5.77 -21.50
C GLY A 250 -17.61 -4.45 -21.91
N ASN A 251 -16.27 -4.41 -22.03
CA ASN A 251 -15.53 -3.21 -22.40
C ASN A 251 -15.06 -3.20 -23.88
N SER A 252 -15.76 -3.85 -24.79
CA SER A 252 -15.42 -3.88 -26.22
C SER A 252 -15.23 -2.51 -26.88
N TRP A 253 -15.79 -1.47 -26.26
CA TRP A 253 -15.66 -0.08 -26.73
C TRP A 253 -14.21 0.42 -26.75
N ILE A 254 -13.32 -0.13 -25.91
CA ILE A 254 -11.90 0.26 -25.80
C ILE A 254 -11.12 0.01 -27.10
N HIS A 255 -11.61 -0.88 -27.96
CA HIS A 255 -11.00 -1.22 -29.23
C HIS A 255 -11.50 -0.40 -30.42
N LYS A 256 -12.49 0.49 -30.21
CA LYS A 256 -13.01 1.34 -31.29
C LYS A 256 -11.92 2.26 -31.85
N ALA A 257 -11.89 2.45 -33.16
CA ALA A 257 -10.85 3.21 -33.87
C ALA A 257 -10.62 4.61 -33.28
N LYS A 258 -11.69 5.31 -32.87
CA LYS A 258 -11.61 6.65 -32.26
C LYS A 258 -10.78 6.75 -30.98
N TYR A 259 -10.48 5.61 -30.33
CA TYR A 259 -9.66 5.54 -29.10
C TYR A 259 -8.25 4.97 -29.34
N ARG A 260 -7.92 4.56 -30.58
CA ARG A 260 -6.60 3.99 -30.96
C ARG A 260 -5.61 5.01 -31.49
N ASP A 261 -6.07 6.14 -32.01
CA ASP A 261 -5.21 7.11 -32.71
C ASP A 261 -4.21 7.81 -31.81
N ASP A 262 -4.51 7.93 -30.52
CA ASP A 262 -3.62 8.58 -29.55
C ASP A 262 -2.45 7.68 -29.14
N ASP A 263 -2.61 6.35 -29.15
CA ASP A 263 -1.53 5.42 -28.79
C ASP A 263 -0.34 5.57 -29.75
N LYS A 264 -0.58 5.79 -31.04
CA LYS A 264 0.48 6.01 -32.05
C LYS A 264 1.21 7.33 -31.85
N LYS A 265 0.51 8.38 -31.42
CA LYS A 265 1.11 9.70 -31.14
C LYS A 265 1.94 9.70 -29.86
N ASP A 266 1.48 8.98 -28.82
CA ASP A 266 2.20 8.87 -27.55
C ASP A 266 3.46 7.99 -27.72
N GLU A 267 3.36 6.86 -28.44
CA GLU A 267 4.52 6.04 -28.78
C GLU A 267 5.56 6.80 -29.59
N GLN A 268 5.13 7.63 -30.53
CA GLN A 268 6.04 8.47 -31.31
C GLN A 268 6.70 9.54 -30.44
N LYS A 269 5.97 10.20 -29.55
CA LYS A 269 6.54 11.15 -28.58
C LYS A 269 7.54 10.52 -27.64
N ASP A 270 7.27 9.32 -27.16
CA ASP A 270 8.20 8.59 -26.28
C ASP A 270 9.46 8.11 -27.03
N ARG A 271 9.32 7.68 -28.29
CA ARG A 271 10.47 7.38 -29.17
C ARG A 271 11.32 8.63 -29.43
N ASP A 272 10.68 9.77 -29.67
CA ASP A 272 11.38 11.03 -29.91
C ASP A 272 12.06 11.57 -28.64
N LYS A 273 11.43 11.44 -27.47
CA LYS A 273 12.05 11.74 -26.17
C LYS A 273 13.26 10.83 -25.87
N LYS A 274 13.16 9.53 -26.14
CA LYS A 274 14.29 8.60 -25.99
C LYS A 274 15.44 8.95 -26.94
N LYS A 275 15.16 9.28 -28.20
CA LYS A 275 16.17 9.75 -29.17
C LYS A 275 16.81 11.07 -28.76
N ALA A 276 16.04 12.01 -28.22
CA ALA A 276 16.56 13.28 -27.72
C ALA A 276 17.49 13.09 -26.50
N ARG A 277 17.11 12.21 -25.55
CA ARG A 277 17.94 11.85 -24.40
C ARG A 277 19.24 11.14 -24.81
N SER A 278 19.20 10.23 -25.77
CA SER A 278 20.39 9.55 -26.27
C SER A 278 21.34 10.51 -26.97
N LYS A 279 20.81 11.45 -27.77
CA LYS A 279 21.63 12.50 -28.44
C LYS A 279 22.26 13.50 -27.47
N SER A 280 21.56 13.87 -26.38
CA SER A 280 22.13 14.75 -25.35
C SER A 280 23.23 14.05 -24.55
N ARG A 281 23.09 12.75 -24.30
CA ARG A 281 24.10 11.93 -23.59
C ARG A 281 25.35 11.73 -24.41
N SER A 282 25.22 11.49 -25.72
CA SER A 282 26.38 11.38 -26.63
C SER A 282 27.12 12.72 -26.80
N ARG A 283 26.43 13.86 -26.84
CA ARG A 283 27.04 15.19 -26.88
C ARG A 283 27.84 15.51 -25.61
N SER A 284 27.36 15.12 -24.43
CA SER A 284 28.06 15.30 -23.15
C SER A 284 29.33 14.47 -23.03
N MET A 285 29.38 13.29 -23.67
CA MET A 285 30.56 12.42 -23.64
C MET A 285 31.68 12.93 -24.56
N PHE A 286 31.34 13.58 -25.69
CA PHE A 286 32.33 14.11 -26.63
C PHE A 286 32.83 15.52 -26.28
N GLY A 287 32.10 16.28 -25.45
CA GLY A 287 32.48 17.63 -25.05
C GLY A 287 33.57 17.74 -23.99
N LYS A 288 33.97 16.64 -23.35
CA LYS A 288 35.02 16.60 -22.31
C LYS A 288 36.42 16.24 -22.82
N LYS A 289 36.60 15.99 -24.13
CA LYS A 289 37.89 15.59 -24.73
C LYS A 289 38.62 16.70 -25.49
N ALA A 290 38.12 17.95 -25.43
CA ALA A 290 38.72 19.10 -26.14
C ALA A 290 39.24 20.21 -25.21
N ALA A 291 39.60 19.89 -23.97
CA ALA A 291 40.25 20.82 -23.05
C ALA A 291 41.29 20.05 -22.22
N SER A 292 42.41 19.70 -22.87
CA SER A 292 43.67 19.36 -22.25
C SER A 292 44.77 19.73 -23.23
#